data_f11511fd0534aeda289f142b16fc1047
#
_entry.id   f11511fd0534aeda289f142b16fc1047
#
_cell.length_a   1.000
_cell.length_b   1.000
_cell.length_c   1.000
_cell.angle_alpha   90.00
_cell.angle_beta   90.00
_cell.angle_gamma   90.00
#
_symmetry.space_group_name_H-M   'P 1'
#
loop_
_entity.id
_entity.type
_entity.pdbx_description
1 polymer ?
#
loop_
_entity_poly.entity_id
_entity_poly.type
_entity_poly.pdbx_seq_one_letter_code
_entity_poly.pdbx_strand_id
1 'polypeptide(L)'
;DITRRYYGHDQRIVVVDDEVANEWSFIPHFYSEYYVFQYATSFTAAEALAARVIAGDTSATARFLTFLGSGRSKYPIDLLTDAGVDMTTDEPLDQTVQTMNRVMDEIDALLPRS
;
A
#
# COMPACT_ATOMS: atom_id res chain seq x y z
N ASP A 1 -18.38 -15.44 1.76
CA ASP A 1 -18.67 -15.32 0.32
C ASP A 1 -17.54 -14.67 -0.47
N ILE A 2 -17.01 -13.52 -0.04
CA ILE A 2 -15.90 -12.82 -0.74
C ILE A 2 -14.67 -13.73 -0.82
N THR A 3 -14.22 -14.27 0.29
CA THR A 3 -13.05 -15.15 0.35
C THR A 3 -13.19 -16.34 -0.59
N ARG A 4 -14.33 -17.03 -0.58
CA ARG A 4 -14.60 -18.15 -1.50
C ARG A 4 -14.47 -17.75 -2.96
N ARG A 5 -15.01 -16.58 -3.32
CA ARG A 5 -14.95 -16.05 -4.69
C ARG A 5 -13.53 -15.77 -5.15
N TYR A 6 -12.74 -15.04 -4.32
CA TYR A 6 -11.39 -14.63 -4.71
C TYR A 6 -10.35 -15.74 -4.61
N TYR A 7 -10.53 -16.71 -3.70
CA TYR A 7 -9.66 -17.87 -3.60
C TYR A 7 -10.04 -19.03 -4.55
N GLY A 8 -11.09 -18.86 -5.34
CA GLY A 8 -11.49 -19.84 -6.33
C GLY A 8 -12.04 -21.13 -5.74
N HIS A 9 -12.84 -21.04 -4.65
CA HIS A 9 -13.46 -22.22 -4.01
C HIS A 9 -14.33 -23.00 -5.00
N ASP A 10 -15.18 -22.32 -5.77
CA ASP A 10 -16.08 -22.95 -6.73
C ASP A 10 -15.32 -23.58 -7.92
N GLN A 11 -14.17 -23.05 -8.25
CA GLN A 11 -13.24 -23.59 -9.25
C GLN A 11 -12.32 -24.70 -8.69
N ARG A 12 -12.46 -25.05 -7.42
CA ARG A 12 -11.65 -26.05 -6.72
C ARG A 12 -10.15 -25.75 -6.68
N ILE A 13 -9.79 -24.45 -6.74
CA ILE A 13 -8.39 -24.00 -6.61
C ILE A 13 -7.97 -24.09 -5.15
N VAL A 14 -8.80 -23.58 -4.23
CA VAL A 14 -8.60 -23.65 -2.77
C VAL A 14 -9.92 -24.05 -2.11
N VAL A 15 -9.85 -24.96 -1.14
CA VAL A 15 -11.00 -25.27 -0.29
C VAL A 15 -11.09 -24.22 0.82
N VAL A 16 -12.14 -23.44 0.79
CA VAL A 16 -12.45 -22.43 1.82
C VAL A 16 -13.60 -22.97 2.67
N ASP A 17 -13.28 -23.35 3.91
CA ASP A 17 -14.26 -23.84 4.90
C ASP A 17 -14.99 -22.67 5.60
N ASP A 18 -15.86 -22.98 6.55
CA ASP A 18 -16.63 -21.96 7.27
C ASP A 18 -15.82 -21.27 8.37
N GLU A 19 -14.74 -21.89 8.86
CA GLU A 19 -13.83 -21.33 9.86
C GLU A 19 -13.11 -20.07 9.36
N VAL A 20 -12.89 -19.96 8.05
CA VAL A 20 -12.31 -18.74 7.41
C VAL A 20 -13.12 -17.48 7.74
N ALA A 21 -14.42 -17.62 8.02
CA ALA A 21 -15.23 -16.47 8.46
C ALA A 21 -14.73 -15.85 9.79
N ASN A 22 -13.97 -16.59 10.59
CA ASN A 22 -13.43 -16.18 11.87
C ASN A 22 -11.95 -15.75 11.81
N GLU A 23 -11.33 -15.81 10.62
CA GLU A 23 -9.90 -15.52 10.45
C GLU A 23 -9.52 -14.10 10.95
N TRP A 24 -10.40 -13.12 10.78
CA TRP A 24 -10.20 -11.78 11.29
C TRP A 24 -9.94 -11.73 12.81
N SER A 25 -10.45 -12.70 13.57
CA SER A 25 -10.30 -12.77 15.03
C SER A 25 -8.87 -13.09 15.48
N PHE A 26 -8.03 -13.61 14.60
CA PHE A 26 -6.61 -13.89 14.89
C PHE A 26 -5.70 -12.67 14.70
N ILE A 27 -6.21 -11.60 14.07
CA ILE A 27 -5.39 -10.44 13.73
C ILE A 27 -5.39 -9.49 14.92
N PRO A 28 -4.31 -9.45 15.73
CA PRO A 28 -4.27 -8.63 16.95
C PRO A 28 -4.43 -7.13 16.68
N HIS A 29 -4.08 -6.69 15.46
CA HIS A 29 -4.20 -5.29 15.04
C HIS A 29 -5.63 -4.76 15.03
N PHE A 30 -6.64 -5.64 14.85
CA PHE A 30 -8.04 -5.22 14.93
C PHE A 30 -8.50 -4.88 16.35
N TYR A 31 -7.75 -5.34 17.36
CA TYR A 31 -8.02 -5.06 18.77
C TYR A 31 -7.21 -3.88 19.31
N SER A 32 -6.34 -3.31 18.48
CA SER A 32 -5.55 -2.12 18.81
C SER A 32 -6.16 -0.90 18.13
N GLU A 33 -6.49 0.11 18.91
CA GLU A 33 -7.19 1.33 18.50
C GLU A 33 -6.76 1.87 17.14
N TYR A 34 -7.56 1.63 16.11
CA TYR A 34 -7.39 2.12 14.73
C TYR A 34 -6.02 1.82 14.09
N TYR A 35 -5.29 0.83 14.58
CA TYR A 35 -3.92 0.57 14.15
C TYR A 35 -3.80 0.15 12.67
N VAL A 36 -4.79 -0.58 12.17
CA VAL A 36 -4.70 -1.22 10.83
C VAL A 36 -4.54 -0.21 9.69
N PHE A 37 -5.18 0.96 9.76
CA PHE A 37 -5.09 1.97 8.71
C PHE A 37 -3.66 2.49 8.49
N GLN A 38 -2.79 2.40 9.48
CA GLN A 38 -1.41 2.89 9.39
C GLN A 38 -0.60 2.16 8.32
N TYR A 39 -0.94 0.90 8.03
CA TYR A 39 -0.29 0.15 6.95
C TYR A 39 -0.63 0.77 5.58
N ALA A 40 -1.89 1.08 5.34
CA ALA A 40 -2.30 1.74 4.10
C ALA A 40 -1.65 3.12 3.94
N THR A 41 -1.63 3.92 5.01
CA THR A 41 -0.99 5.24 5.03
C THR A 41 0.50 5.15 4.73
N SER A 42 1.21 4.23 5.42
CA SER A 42 2.66 4.04 5.24
C SER A 42 3.00 3.55 3.84
N PHE A 43 2.24 2.59 3.32
CA PHE A 43 2.43 2.06 1.97
C PHE A 43 2.23 3.14 0.91
N THR A 44 1.13 3.89 1.00
CA THR A 44 0.81 4.99 0.07
C THR A 44 1.90 6.07 0.07
N ALA A 45 2.37 6.47 1.25
CA ALA A 45 3.46 7.45 1.35
C ALA A 45 4.78 6.91 0.76
N ALA A 46 5.09 5.63 1.00
CA ALA A 46 6.29 4.98 0.47
C ALA A 46 6.27 4.90 -1.07
N GLU A 47 5.13 4.52 -1.66
CA GLU A 47 4.94 4.49 -3.12
C GLU A 47 5.14 5.88 -3.75
N ALA A 48 4.53 6.91 -3.17
CA ALA A 48 4.67 8.28 -3.66
C ALA A 48 6.11 8.80 -3.60
N LEU A 49 6.85 8.48 -2.53
CA LEU A 49 8.27 8.82 -2.40
C LEU A 49 9.14 8.04 -3.39
N ALA A 50 8.92 6.72 -3.48
CA ALA A 50 9.68 5.84 -4.36
C ALA A 50 9.52 6.22 -5.84
N ALA A 51 8.31 6.51 -6.28
CA ALA A 51 8.03 6.89 -7.67
C ALA A 51 8.87 8.10 -8.11
N ARG A 52 9.02 9.12 -7.26
CA ARG A 52 9.82 10.32 -7.56
C ARG A 52 11.31 10.04 -7.61
N VAL A 53 11.80 9.21 -6.68
CA VAL A 53 13.21 8.80 -6.65
C VAL A 53 13.56 7.96 -7.88
N ILE A 54 12.70 7.01 -8.26
CA ILE A 54 12.88 6.15 -9.44
C ILE A 54 12.84 6.98 -10.73
N ALA A 55 12.01 8.02 -10.78
CA ALA A 55 11.95 8.96 -11.91
C ALA A 55 13.22 9.83 -12.05
N GLY A 56 14.18 9.73 -11.12
CA GLY A 56 15.44 10.47 -11.16
C GLY A 56 15.30 11.92 -10.66
N ASP A 57 14.25 12.27 -9.93
CA ASP A 57 14.12 13.59 -9.30
C ASP A 57 15.16 13.74 -8.17
N THR A 58 16.25 14.45 -8.49
CA THR A 58 17.34 14.70 -7.53
C THR A 58 16.89 15.52 -6.32
N SER A 59 15.93 16.41 -6.50
CA SER A 59 15.34 17.20 -5.41
C SER A 59 14.50 16.33 -4.49
N ALA A 60 13.69 15.41 -5.05
CA ALA A 60 12.94 14.43 -4.25
C ALA A 60 13.89 13.49 -3.50
N THR A 61 14.96 13.03 -4.14
CA THR A 61 15.98 12.20 -3.48
C THR A 61 16.62 12.92 -2.30
N ALA A 62 16.98 14.20 -2.45
CA ALA A 62 17.56 14.98 -1.36
C ALA A 62 16.57 15.17 -0.20
N ARG A 63 15.30 15.45 -0.48
CA ARG A 63 14.25 15.57 0.53
C ARG A 63 14.02 14.21 1.24
N PHE A 64 14.02 13.10 0.50
CA PHE A 64 13.87 11.77 1.08
C PHE A 64 15.01 11.43 2.04
N LEU A 65 16.27 11.74 1.68
CA LEU A 65 17.41 11.56 2.59
C LEU A 65 17.30 12.43 3.85
N THR A 66 16.82 13.66 3.71
CA THR A 66 16.54 14.54 4.84
C THR A 66 15.44 13.96 5.73
N PHE A 67 14.38 13.43 5.15
CA PHE A 67 13.29 12.75 5.86
C PHE A 67 13.82 11.57 6.69
N LEU A 68 14.65 10.69 6.11
CA LEU A 68 15.27 9.57 6.84
C LEU A 68 16.13 10.03 8.01
N GLY A 69 16.83 11.15 7.87
CA GLY A 69 17.65 11.74 8.93
C GLY A 69 16.87 12.49 10.01
N SER A 70 15.60 12.81 9.76
CA SER A 70 14.81 13.71 10.63
C SER A 70 14.33 13.03 11.93
N GLY A 71 14.27 11.71 11.99
CA GLY A 71 13.81 10.97 13.16
C GLY A 71 12.40 11.42 13.60
N ARG A 72 12.28 11.82 14.87
CA ARG A 72 11.02 12.28 15.48
C ARG A 72 10.99 13.80 15.70
N SER A 73 11.59 14.57 14.81
CA SER A 73 11.72 16.03 14.97
C SER A 73 10.43 16.81 14.78
N LYS A 74 9.45 16.25 14.06
CA LYS A 74 8.13 16.83 13.78
C LYS A 74 7.04 15.75 13.82
N TYR A 75 5.78 16.17 13.65
CA TYR A 75 4.69 15.20 13.42
C TYR A 75 4.88 14.45 12.10
N PRO A 76 4.45 13.18 12.01
CA PRO A 76 4.66 12.36 10.81
C PRO A 76 4.14 13.00 9.51
N ILE A 77 2.97 13.62 9.55
CA ILE A 77 2.37 14.28 8.37
C ILE A 77 3.24 15.46 7.90
N ASP A 78 3.76 16.26 8.83
CA ASP A 78 4.64 17.39 8.49
C ASP A 78 5.95 16.91 7.86
N LEU A 79 6.52 15.81 8.39
CA LEU A 79 7.73 15.19 7.83
C LEU A 79 7.50 14.67 6.41
N LEU A 80 6.33 14.08 6.13
CA LEU A 80 5.97 13.61 4.79
C LEU A 80 5.75 14.78 3.84
N THR A 81 5.12 15.85 4.30
CA THR A 81 4.93 17.08 3.52
C THR A 81 6.28 17.71 3.16
N ASP A 82 7.22 17.81 4.11
CA ASP A 82 8.59 18.27 3.84
C ASP A 82 9.31 17.38 2.81
N ALA A 83 9.06 16.09 2.85
CA ALA A 83 9.58 15.14 1.86
C ALA A 83 8.90 15.25 0.48
N GLY A 84 7.81 16.00 0.39
CA GLY A 84 7.08 16.28 -0.83
C GLY A 84 5.85 15.38 -1.04
N VAL A 85 5.35 14.71 0.00
CA VAL A 85 4.13 13.90 -0.03
C VAL A 85 3.11 14.50 0.91
N ASP A 86 2.05 15.07 0.36
CA ASP A 86 0.94 15.63 1.13
C ASP A 86 -0.17 14.59 1.32
N MET A 87 -0.15 13.93 2.49
CA MET A 87 -1.14 12.91 2.87
C MET A 87 -2.51 13.48 3.25
N THR A 88 -2.70 14.81 3.16
CA THR A 88 -4.01 15.46 3.37
C THR A 88 -4.81 15.57 2.08
N THR A 89 -4.24 15.16 0.95
CA THR A 89 -4.85 15.13 -0.38
C THR A 89 -5.04 13.70 -0.87
N ASP A 90 -5.84 13.50 -1.92
CA ASP A 90 -6.06 12.20 -2.55
C ASP A 90 -4.89 11.79 -3.47
N GLU A 91 -3.99 12.73 -3.83
CA GLU A 91 -2.91 12.50 -4.81
C GLU A 91 -2.04 11.28 -4.50
N PRO A 92 -1.54 11.04 -3.28
CA PRO A 92 -0.71 9.87 -3.00
C PRO A 92 -1.47 8.55 -3.14
N LEU A 93 -2.76 8.54 -2.79
CA LEU A 93 -3.62 7.36 -2.95
C LEU A 93 -3.88 7.06 -4.42
N ASP A 94 -4.20 8.07 -5.22
CA ASP A 94 -4.40 7.95 -6.66
C ASP A 94 -3.14 7.41 -7.35
N GLN A 95 -1.96 7.88 -6.98
CA GLN A 95 -0.69 7.35 -7.45
C GLN A 95 -0.52 5.86 -7.13
N THR A 96 -0.86 5.46 -5.92
CA THR A 96 -0.80 4.04 -5.49
C THR A 96 -1.73 3.17 -6.32
N VAL A 97 -2.97 3.62 -6.56
CA VAL A 97 -3.95 2.92 -7.40
C VAL A 97 -3.46 2.82 -8.85
N GLN A 98 -2.89 3.89 -9.40
CA GLN A 98 -2.32 3.87 -10.76
C GLN A 98 -1.16 2.88 -10.87
N THR A 99 -0.27 2.84 -9.87
CA THR A 99 0.84 1.86 -9.82
C THR A 99 0.29 0.43 -9.79
N MET A 100 -0.72 0.17 -8.96
CA MET A 100 -1.35 -1.15 -8.89
C MET A 100 -1.95 -1.56 -10.24
N ASN A 101 -2.71 -0.68 -10.88
CA ASN A 101 -3.31 -0.96 -12.18
C ASN A 101 -2.25 -1.26 -13.25
N ARG A 102 -1.19 -0.46 -13.31
CA ARG A 102 -0.07 -0.69 -14.23
C ARG A 102 0.59 -2.05 -14.01
N VAL A 103 0.85 -2.41 -12.77
CA VAL A 103 1.46 -3.72 -12.44
C VAL A 103 0.52 -4.87 -12.82
N MET A 104 -0.78 -4.73 -12.61
CA MET A 104 -1.77 -5.73 -13.03
C MET A 104 -1.79 -5.88 -14.56
N ASP A 105 -1.76 -4.79 -15.31
CA ASP A 105 -1.70 -4.81 -16.77
C ASP A 105 -0.40 -5.48 -17.27
N GLU A 106 0.74 -5.22 -16.61
CA GLU A 106 2.02 -5.88 -16.92
C GLU A 106 1.96 -7.38 -16.64
N ILE A 107 1.35 -7.81 -15.54
CA ILE A 107 1.14 -9.23 -15.22
C ILE A 107 0.26 -9.88 -16.29
N ASP A 108 -0.86 -9.27 -16.65
CA ASP A 108 -1.76 -9.80 -17.68
C ASP A 108 -1.07 -9.94 -19.05
N ALA A 109 -0.15 -9.03 -19.37
CA ALA A 109 0.62 -9.11 -20.62
C ALA A 109 1.63 -10.25 -20.61
N LEU A 110 2.11 -10.67 -19.43
CA LEU A 110 3.09 -11.75 -19.28
C LEU A 110 2.45 -13.13 -19.17
N LEU A 111 1.17 -13.19 -18.78
CA LEU A 111 0.45 -14.46 -18.66
C LEU A 111 0.08 -15.00 -20.04
N PRO A 112 0.30 -16.31 -20.31
CA PRO A 112 -0.16 -16.92 -21.56
C PRO A 112 -1.68 -16.86 -21.62
N ARG A 113 -2.20 -16.26 -22.68
CA ARG A 113 -3.66 -16.29 -22.95
C ARG A 113 -4.01 -17.70 -23.41
N SER A 114 -4.71 -18.43 -22.55
CA SER A 114 -5.27 -19.77 -22.85
C SER A 114 -6.43 -19.67 -23.84
#